data_49bca374ea1ef753c52ab1106a31981c
#
_entry.id   49bca374ea1ef753c52ab1106a31981c
#
_cell.length_a   1.000
_cell.length_b   1.000
_cell.length_c   1.000
_cell.angle_alpha   90.00
_cell.angle_beta   90.00
_cell.angle_gamma   90.00
#
_symmetry.space_group_name_H-M   'P 1'
#
loop_
_entity.id
_entity.type
_entity.pdbx_description
1 polymer ?
#
loop_
_entity_poly.entity_id
_entity_poly.type
_entity_poly.pdbx_seq_one_letter_code
_entity_poly.pdbx_strand_id
1 'polypeptide(L)'
;MAERLEVYKCEACGNIVEVLFGAKGELVCCGKPMVLQKENTVDAAKEKHVPVVEKTADGFKVKVGDVAHPMEEKHYIQWVEIIADGKAYHQFLNPGEAPEANFNIQADQVTAREYCSLHGLWKG
;
A
#
# COMPACT_ATOMS: atom_id res chain seq x y z
N MET A 1 -13.79 9.61 12.37
CA MET A 1 -13.95 10.28 11.07
C MET A 1 -12.86 9.80 10.12
N ALA A 2 -13.24 9.50 8.88
CA ALA A 2 -12.25 9.10 7.88
C ALA A 2 -11.48 10.32 7.35
N GLU A 3 -10.23 10.13 7.00
CA GLU A 3 -9.38 11.17 6.42
C GLU A 3 -8.80 10.70 5.09
N ARG A 4 -8.48 11.65 4.22
CA ARG A 4 -7.91 11.35 2.91
C ARG A 4 -6.66 10.48 3.04
N LEU A 5 -6.53 9.49 2.16
CA LEU A 5 -5.43 8.52 2.08
C LEU A 5 -5.47 7.43 3.15
N GLU A 6 -6.39 7.47 4.10
CA GLU A 6 -6.57 6.35 5.00
C GLU A 6 -7.10 5.14 4.24
N VAL A 7 -6.66 3.96 4.66
CA VAL A 7 -7.05 2.68 4.07
C VAL A 7 -7.86 1.90 5.08
N TYR A 8 -9.03 1.40 4.67
CA TYR A 8 -9.93 0.62 5.51
C TYR A 8 -10.18 -0.74 4.88
N LYS A 9 -10.38 -1.74 5.71
CA LYS A 9 -10.68 -3.11 5.26
C LYS A 9 -11.93 -3.65 5.95
N CYS A 10 -12.75 -4.36 5.20
CA CYS A 10 -13.86 -5.14 5.76
C CYS A 10 -13.31 -6.51 6.19
N GLU A 11 -13.36 -6.80 7.48
CA GLU A 11 -12.87 -8.07 8.00
C GLU A 11 -13.78 -9.26 7.60
N ALA A 12 -15.01 -8.99 7.18
CA ALA A 12 -15.94 -10.06 6.78
C ALA A 12 -15.74 -10.50 5.33
N CYS A 13 -15.63 -9.55 4.39
CA CYS A 13 -15.53 -9.91 2.96
C CYS A 13 -14.17 -9.62 2.34
N GLY A 14 -13.31 -8.84 3.00
CA GLY A 14 -11.98 -8.53 2.50
C GLY A 14 -11.89 -7.32 1.59
N ASN A 15 -12.98 -6.58 1.38
CA ASN A 15 -12.91 -5.34 0.60
C ASN A 15 -11.96 -4.35 1.25
N ILE A 16 -11.13 -3.72 0.44
CA ILE A 16 -10.18 -2.69 0.90
C ILE A 16 -10.49 -1.42 0.13
N VAL A 17 -10.59 -0.29 0.85
CA VAL A 17 -10.88 1.01 0.24
C VAL A 17 -9.88 2.04 0.73
N GLU A 18 -9.58 3.01 -0.13
CA GLU A 18 -8.79 4.18 0.24
C GLU A 18 -9.68 5.40 0.19
N VAL A 19 -9.56 6.27 1.19
CA VAL A 19 -10.39 7.46 1.31
C VAL A 19 -9.83 8.57 0.43
N LEU A 20 -10.64 9.05 -0.51
CA LEU A 20 -10.28 10.19 -1.37
C LEU A 20 -10.66 11.51 -0.70
N PHE A 21 -11.77 11.53 0.00
CA PHE A 21 -12.25 12.70 0.74
C PHE A 21 -12.97 12.19 1.99
N GLY A 22 -12.52 12.64 3.15
CA GLY A 22 -13.10 12.21 4.42
C GLY A 22 -14.20 13.14 4.89
N ALA A 23 -15.33 12.54 5.29
CA ALA A 23 -16.46 13.26 5.88
C ALA A 23 -16.82 12.59 7.21
N LYS A 24 -17.95 12.99 7.80
CA LYS A 24 -18.30 12.56 9.15
C LYS A 24 -18.88 11.15 9.26
N GLY A 25 -19.33 10.57 8.16
CA GLY A 25 -19.98 9.27 8.16
C GLY A 25 -19.02 8.12 8.48
N GLU A 26 -19.58 7.03 8.97
CA GLU A 26 -18.84 5.82 9.24
C GLU A 26 -18.79 4.93 7.99
N LEU A 27 -17.63 4.31 7.73
CA LEU A 27 -17.50 3.35 6.65
C LEU A 27 -17.96 1.98 7.13
N VAL A 28 -19.00 1.45 6.50
CA VAL A 28 -19.61 0.17 6.88
C VAL A 28 -19.64 -0.75 5.67
N CYS A 29 -19.27 -2.00 5.88
CA CYS A 29 -19.33 -3.04 4.86
C CYS A 29 -19.76 -4.34 5.53
N CYS A 30 -20.66 -5.09 4.88
CA CYS A 30 -21.20 -6.34 5.43
C CYS A 30 -21.82 -6.15 6.83
N GLY A 31 -22.47 -5.01 7.07
CA GLY A 31 -23.13 -4.72 8.32
C GLY A 31 -22.23 -4.40 9.49
N LYS A 32 -20.94 -4.21 9.25
CA LYS A 32 -19.96 -3.92 10.30
C LYS A 32 -19.10 -2.73 9.92
N PRO A 33 -18.60 -1.96 10.91
CA PRO A 33 -17.63 -0.90 10.61
C PRO A 33 -16.38 -1.49 9.96
N MET A 34 -15.89 -0.82 8.91
CA MET A 34 -14.62 -1.17 8.31
C MET A 34 -13.49 -0.80 9.25
N VAL A 35 -12.40 -1.54 9.21
CA VAL A 35 -11.26 -1.39 10.12
C VAL A 35 -10.18 -0.54 9.47
N LEU A 36 -9.78 0.52 10.15
CA LEU A 36 -8.66 1.36 9.71
C LEU A 36 -7.38 0.54 9.71
N GLN A 37 -6.67 0.57 8.59
CA GLN A 37 -5.39 -0.13 8.44
C GLN A 37 -4.26 0.78 8.88
N LYS A 38 -3.55 0.37 9.92
CA LYS A 38 -2.42 1.13 10.44
C LYS A 38 -1.21 0.97 9.52
N GLU A 39 -0.51 2.06 9.24
CA GLU A 39 0.74 2.03 8.47
C GLU A 39 1.86 1.47 9.34
N ASN A 40 2.36 0.28 9.01
CA ASN A 40 3.49 -0.33 9.69
C ASN A 40 4.79 0.20 9.08
N THR A 41 5.78 0.49 9.91
CA THR A 41 7.03 1.13 9.47
C THR A 41 8.29 0.35 9.84
N VAL A 42 8.16 -0.72 10.61
CA VAL A 42 9.29 -1.52 11.09
C VAL A 42 9.12 -2.97 10.64
N ASP A 43 10.08 -3.46 9.86
CA ASP A 43 10.06 -4.85 9.37
C ASP A 43 10.20 -5.88 10.46
N ALA A 44 9.53 -7.02 10.26
CA ALA A 44 9.74 -8.21 11.06
C ALA A 44 11.05 -8.90 10.65
N ALA A 45 11.52 -9.83 11.49
CA ALA A 45 12.83 -10.46 11.30
C ALA A 45 12.96 -11.30 10.02
N LYS A 46 11.87 -11.92 9.55
CA LYS A 46 11.90 -12.89 8.44
C LYS A 46 11.46 -12.35 7.10
N GLU A 47 10.48 -11.47 7.08
CA GLU A 47 9.95 -10.89 5.85
C GLU A 47 10.13 -9.39 5.85
N LYS A 48 10.49 -8.85 4.71
CA LYS A 48 10.71 -7.43 4.54
C LYS A 48 9.52 -6.83 3.81
N HIS A 49 8.77 -5.97 4.50
CA HIS A 49 7.56 -5.33 3.99
C HIS A 49 7.72 -3.84 3.74
N VAL A 50 8.66 -3.20 4.42
CA VAL A 50 8.85 -1.75 4.27
C VAL A 50 9.30 -1.46 2.85
N PRO A 51 8.52 -0.67 2.08
CA PRO A 51 8.89 -0.38 0.69
C PRO A 51 10.18 0.43 0.63
N VAL A 52 11.01 0.09 -0.35
CA VAL A 52 12.29 0.76 -0.61
C VAL A 52 12.15 1.56 -1.91
N VAL A 53 12.38 2.86 -1.82
CA VAL A 53 12.25 3.77 -2.96
C VAL A 53 13.61 4.04 -3.55
N GLU A 54 13.74 3.84 -4.87
CA GLU A 54 14.93 4.18 -5.64
C GLU A 54 14.58 5.21 -6.70
N LYS A 55 15.36 6.28 -6.78
CA LYS A 55 15.18 7.26 -7.85
C LYS A 55 15.79 6.72 -9.15
N THR A 56 15.06 6.85 -10.24
CA THR A 56 15.51 6.41 -11.57
C THR A 56 15.60 7.61 -12.51
N ALA A 57 16.10 7.38 -13.72
CA ALA A 57 16.19 8.44 -14.73
C ALA A 57 14.81 9.03 -15.08
N ASP A 58 13.76 8.20 -15.07
CA ASP A 58 12.41 8.58 -15.48
C ASP A 58 11.45 8.83 -14.33
N GLY A 59 11.87 8.56 -13.08
CA GLY A 59 10.98 8.69 -11.94
C GLY A 59 11.46 7.91 -10.73
N PHE A 60 10.63 6.99 -10.25
CA PHE A 60 10.92 6.22 -9.03
C PHE A 60 10.58 4.74 -9.23
N LYS A 61 11.41 3.88 -8.65
CA LYS A 61 11.14 2.46 -8.54
C LYS A 61 10.92 2.13 -7.07
N VAL A 62 9.86 1.40 -6.76
CA VAL A 62 9.55 0.96 -5.41
C VAL A 62 9.65 -0.55 -5.37
N LYS A 63 10.46 -1.06 -4.46
CA LYS A 63 10.61 -2.50 -4.21
C LYS A 63 10.04 -2.84 -2.84
N VAL A 64 9.43 -4.00 -2.72
CA VAL A 64 8.95 -4.51 -1.45
C VAL A 64 9.76 -5.74 -1.08
N GLY A 65 10.62 -5.66 -0.19
CA GLY A 65 11.36 -4.77 0.65
C GLY A 65 12.83 -4.93 0.27
N ASP A 66 13.80 -4.93 1.20
CA ASP A 66 15.22 -5.18 0.90
C ASP A 66 15.45 -6.55 0.27
N VAL A 67 14.69 -7.54 0.71
CA VAL A 67 14.65 -8.88 0.13
C VAL A 67 13.27 -9.04 -0.50
N ALA A 68 13.23 -9.60 -1.72
CA ALA A 68 11.98 -9.74 -2.47
C ALA A 68 10.89 -10.43 -1.65
N HIS A 69 9.73 -9.79 -1.54
CA HIS A 69 8.57 -10.33 -0.85
C HIS A 69 7.94 -11.46 -1.66
N PRO A 70 7.38 -12.50 -0.99
CA PRO A 70 6.64 -13.54 -1.72
C PRO A 70 5.51 -12.96 -2.55
N MET A 71 5.26 -13.58 -3.71
CA MET A 71 4.16 -13.22 -4.61
C MET A 71 3.36 -14.46 -4.96
N GLU A 72 2.85 -15.13 -3.92
CA GLU A 72 2.04 -16.33 -4.03
C GLU A 72 0.55 -15.98 -4.00
N GLU A 73 -0.31 -16.87 -4.49
CA GLU A 73 -1.73 -16.62 -4.62
C GLU A 73 -2.40 -16.12 -3.34
N LYS A 74 -2.01 -16.67 -2.19
CA LYS A 74 -2.58 -16.32 -0.89
C LYS A 74 -1.71 -15.39 -0.06
N HIS A 75 -0.51 -15.06 -0.55
CA HIS A 75 0.43 -14.21 0.17
C HIS A 75 1.21 -13.39 -0.83
N TYR A 76 0.74 -12.18 -1.13
CA TYR A 76 1.36 -11.33 -2.13
C TYR A 76 1.08 -9.86 -1.84
N ILE A 77 1.87 -9.01 -2.49
CA ILE A 77 1.67 -7.55 -2.45
C ILE A 77 0.57 -7.22 -3.45
N GLN A 78 -0.54 -6.66 -2.96
CA GLN A 78 -1.71 -6.37 -3.78
C GLN A 78 -1.59 -5.07 -4.55
N TRP A 79 -0.96 -4.06 -3.94
CA TRP A 79 -0.65 -2.82 -4.65
C TRP A 79 0.55 -2.13 -4.02
N VAL A 80 1.17 -1.25 -4.81
CA VAL A 80 2.20 -0.32 -4.38
C VAL A 80 1.70 1.08 -4.72
N GLU A 81 1.90 2.01 -3.80
CA GLU A 81 1.46 3.38 -3.95
C GLU A 81 2.60 4.33 -3.65
N ILE A 82 2.70 5.43 -4.41
CA ILE A 82 3.52 6.55 -4.01
C ILE A 82 2.66 7.80 -3.89
N ILE A 83 3.03 8.65 -2.93
CA ILE A 83 2.36 9.91 -2.68
C ILE A 83 3.40 11.01 -2.84
N ALA A 84 3.11 11.97 -3.70
CA ALA A 84 4.01 13.07 -4.00
C ALA A 84 3.20 14.31 -4.37
N ASP A 85 3.53 15.45 -3.74
CA ASP A 85 2.92 16.74 -4.06
C ASP A 85 1.38 16.71 -4.02
N GLY A 86 0.82 16.03 -3.02
CA GLY A 86 -0.63 15.92 -2.85
C GLY A 86 -1.32 14.97 -3.82
N LYS A 87 -0.57 14.18 -4.58
CA LYS A 87 -1.09 13.22 -5.55
C LYS A 87 -0.74 11.80 -5.13
N ALA A 88 -1.65 10.88 -5.37
CA ALA A 88 -1.44 9.46 -5.09
C ALA A 88 -1.41 8.68 -6.40
N TYR A 89 -0.43 7.79 -6.55
CA TYR A 89 -0.24 6.95 -7.73
C TYR A 89 -0.20 5.50 -7.28
N HIS A 90 -0.97 4.64 -7.94
CA HIS A 90 -1.10 3.24 -7.58
C HIS A 90 -0.63 2.33 -8.71
N GLN A 91 -0.01 1.22 -8.33
CA GLN A 91 0.27 0.11 -9.24
C GLN A 91 -0.28 -1.15 -8.60
N PHE A 92 -1.24 -1.78 -9.27
CA PHE A 92 -1.81 -3.05 -8.78
C PHE A 92 -0.93 -4.20 -9.24
N LEU A 93 -0.72 -5.17 -8.35
CA LEU A 93 0.10 -6.34 -8.63
C LEU A 93 -0.72 -7.61 -8.50
N ASN A 94 -0.29 -8.65 -9.20
CA ASN A 94 -0.92 -9.97 -9.16
C ASN A 94 0.09 -11.02 -8.68
N PRO A 95 -0.38 -12.15 -8.15
CA PRO A 95 0.53 -13.25 -7.81
C PRO A 95 1.38 -13.65 -9.00
N GLY A 96 2.66 -13.95 -8.74
CA GLY A 96 3.61 -14.33 -9.79
C GLY A 96 4.36 -13.17 -10.41
N GLU A 97 3.89 -11.93 -10.20
CA GLU A 97 4.61 -10.74 -10.67
C GLU A 97 5.72 -10.36 -9.70
N ALA A 98 6.71 -9.58 -10.14
CA ALA A 98 7.75 -9.08 -9.26
C ALA A 98 7.14 -8.12 -8.22
N PRO A 99 7.60 -8.14 -6.95
CA PRO A 99 7.09 -7.25 -5.90
C PRO A 99 7.71 -5.86 -6.01
N GLU A 100 7.45 -5.21 -7.12
CA GLU A 100 8.00 -3.87 -7.39
C GLU A 100 7.12 -3.12 -8.38
N ALA A 101 7.26 -1.80 -8.39
CA ALA A 101 6.52 -0.93 -9.29
C ALA A 101 7.38 0.24 -9.74
N ASN A 102 7.16 0.71 -10.96
CA ASN A 102 7.83 1.88 -11.50
C ASN A 102 6.82 3.00 -11.70
N PHE A 103 7.20 4.21 -11.30
CA PHE A 103 6.35 5.38 -11.44
C PHE A 103 7.12 6.47 -12.20
N ASN A 104 6.62 6.86 -13.37
CA ASN A 104 7.24 7.87 -14.22
C ASN A 104 6.72 9.25 -13.84
N ILE A 105 7.18 9.75 -12.70
CA ILE A 105 6.77 11.06 -12.18
C ILE A 105 7.99 11.86 -11.76
N GLN A 106 7.84 13.19 -11.75
CA GLN A 106 8.86 14.12 -11.29
C GLN A 106 8.46 14.66 -9.93
N ALA A 107 9.31 14.44 -8.93
CA ALA A 107 9.10 14.96 -7.58
C ALA A 107 10.44 14.94 -6.84
N ASP A 108 10.61 15.83 -5.87
CA ASP A 108 11.82 15.84 -5.04
C ASP A 108 11.80 14.70 -4.02
N GLN A 109 10.63 14.47 -3.43
CA GLN A 109 10.45 13.43 -2.42
C GLN A 109 9.11 12.73 -2.62
N VAL A 110 9.11 11.43 -2.33
CA VAL A 110 7.89 10.63 -2.37
C VAL A 110 7.79 9.80 -1.09
N THR A 111 6.55 9.49 -0.70
CA THR A 111 6.26 8.52 0.34
C THR A 111 5.72 7.28 -0.36
N ALA A 112 6.23 6.11 -0.01
CA ALA A 112 5.76 4.86 -0.59
C ALA A 112 4.96 4.05 0.43
N ARG A 113 3.91 3.38 -0.05
CA ARG A 113 3.13 2.42 0.74
C ARG A 113 2.91 1.17 -0.10
N GLU A 114 2.71 0.05 0.57
CA GLU A 114 2.31 -1.19 -0.07
C GLU A 114 1.34 -1.94 0.85
N TYR A 115 0.56 -2.85 0.28
CA TYR A 115 -0.36 -3.68 1.04
C TYR A 115 -0.09 -5.16 0.77
N CYS A 116 0.27 -5.87 1.85
CA CYS A 116 0.45 -7.32 1.82
C CYS A 116 -0.87 -7.98 2.19
N SER A 117 -1.30 -8.97 1.41
CA SER A 117 -2.57 -9.66 1.64
C SER A 117 -2.70 -10.30 3.03
N LEU A 118 -1.58 -10.69 3.66
CA LEU A 118 -1.57 -11.29 4.99
C LEU A 118 -1.17 -10.32 6.11
N HIS A 119 -0.28 -9.36 5.82
CA HIS A 119 0.36 -8.57 6.88
C HIS A 119 0.01 -7.08 6.86
N GLY A 120 -0.87 -6.65 5.96
CA GLY A 120 -1.45 -5.32 5.99
C GLY A 120 -0.67 -4.23 5.28
N LEU A 121 -0.86 -2.99 5.74
CA LEU A 121 -0.34 -1.77 5.11
C LEU A 121 1.02 -1.40 5.69
N TRP A 122 1.96 -1.06 4.80
CA TRP A 122 3.33 -0.71 5.17
C TRP A 122 3.75 0.58 4.48
N LYS A 123 4.57 1.37 5.17
CA LYS A 123 5.05 2.66 4.71
C LYS A 123 6.56 2.75 4.84
N GLY A 124 7.20 3.27 3.82
CA GLY A 124 8.64 3.53 3.80
C GLY A 124 8.98 4.87 3.19
#